data_e1f7e2cf4507660126ffe76e397f4fb0
#
_entry.id   e1f7e2cf4507660126ffe76e397f4fb0
#
_cell.length_a   1.000
_cell.length_b   1.000
_cell.length_c   1.000
_cell.angle_alpha   90.00
_cell.angle_beta   90.00
_cell.angle_gamma   90.00
#
_symmetry.space_group_name_H-M   'P 1'
#
loop_
_entity.id
_entity.type
_entity.pdbx_description
1 polymer ?
#
loop_
_entity_poly.entity_id
_entity_poly.type
_entity_poly.pdbx_seq_one_letter_code
_entity_poly.pdbx_strand_id
1 'polypeptide(L)'
;MAKLKQLQRYAAVIPTRLVPVRGAASFSAGVRQSIHRALQQHDGELQKALEWLLFREWLPREQRPQWELPRCPRGSCDGPPVAFATGGPSTQACPACRQPVYLADALRLYERIDDDLGAGGVMSYLLTTFEHLTVVHLVRSLWEMKRDLLKEVLFVKDGPLAFFGNTAPLRTPMLELMRFLGEAHDGPAINLVGVEKSGAFVEHAAHVEDAFGAHEALVLDNVYIRKYIVPGDPASTQPYGENMYFGGKIIFRGAARDMYVATVPLGEFKTAPKMTDFYNVGDVLRTISRLRCSMYDNALMPVALVNRLVSLADVPTSDILAKFAREQLSGRLP
;
A
#
# COMPACT_ATOMS: atom_id res chain seq x y z
N MET A 1 -22.77 11.81 7.50
CA MET A 1 -23.25 10.46 7.09
C MET A 1 -23.32 10.32 5.57
N ALA A 2 -24.04 11.17 4.80
CA ALA A 2 -24.16 11.01 3.34
C ALA A 2 -22.82 11.10 2.58
N LYS A 3 -21.89 11.97 2.96
CA LYS A 3 -20.56 12.08 2.33
C LYS A 3 -19.64 10.86 2.62
N LEU A 4 -19.76 10.24 3.79
CA LEU A 4 -19.01 9.02 4.13
C LEU A 4 -19.51 7.80 3.33
N LYS A 5 -20.81 7.71 3.04
CA LYS A 5 -21.35 6.68 2.15
C LYS A 5 -20.85 6.80 0.69
N GLN A 6 -20.37 7.97 0.27
CA GLN A 6 -19.75 8.13 -1.06
C GLN A 6 -18.35 7.52 -1.13
N LEU A 7 -17.58 7.45 -0.02
CA LEU A 7 -16.28 6.80 0.04
C LEU A 7 -16.36 5.27 -0.13
N GLN A 8 -17.53 4.65 0.13
CA GLN A 8 -17.75 3.23 -0.12
C GLN A 8 -17.88 2.84 -1.61
N ARG A 9 -17.73 3.78 -2.54
CA ARG A 9 -17.87 3.53 -3.98
C ARG A 9 -16.67 2.86 -4.65
N TYR A 10 -15.52 2.74 -3.96
CA TYR A 10 -14.38 1.95 -4.43
C TYR A 10 -14.65 0.45 -4.26
N ALA A 11 -15.62 -0.08 -4.98
CA ALA A 11 -15.86 -1.50 -5.05
C ALA A 11 -15.41 -2.02 -6.42
N ALA A 12 -14.40 -2.86 -6.45
CA ALA A 12 -13.96 -3.57 -7.63
C ALA A 12 -14.20 -5.06 -7.46
N VAL A 13 -14.70 -5.70 -8.51
CA VAL A 13 -14.83 -7.16 -8.56
C VAL A 13 -13.66 -7.71 -9.34
N ILE A 14 -12.80 -8.45 -8.65
CA ILE A 14 -11.65 -9.15 -9.24
C ILE A 14 -11.95 -10.64 -9.22
N PRO A 15 -12.01 -11.33 -10.36
CA PRO A 15 -12.24 -12.75 -10.39
C PRO A 15 -11.02 -13.50 -9.83
N THR A 16 -11.22 -14.28 -8.78
CA THR A 16 -10.17 -15.08 -8.13
C THR A 16 -10.28 -16.57 -8.47
N ARG A 17 -11.42 -17.00 -8.99
CA ARG A 17 -11.65 -18.35 -9.51
C ARG A 17 -11.72 -18.33 -11.02
N LEU A 18 -11.50 -19.47 -11.66
CA LEU A 18 -11.52 -19.65 -13.12
C LEU A 18 -12.90 -19.34 -13.72
N VAL A 19 -13.24 -18.07 -13.79
CA VAL A 19 -14.46 -17.58 -14.42
C VAL A 19 -14.06 -16.79 -15.66
N PRO A 20 -14.60 -17.11 -16.84
CA PRO A 20 -14.33 -16.34 -18.04
C PRO A 20 -14.68 -14.86 -17.87
N VAL A 21 -13.73 -13.99 -18.14
CA VAL A 21 -13.97 -12.54 -18.20
C VAL A 21 -14.31 -12.18 -19.65
N ARG A 22 -15.44 -11.54 -19.86
CA ARG A 22 -15.93 -11.20 -21.20
C ARG A 22 -14.89 -10.37 -21.97
N GLY A 23 -14.54 -10.83 -23.17
CA GLY A 23 -13.59 -10.15 -24.06
C GLY A 23 -12.12 -10.35 -23.71
N ALA A 24 -11.79 -11.18 -22.71
CA ALA A 24 -10.42 -11.55 -22.39
C ALA A 24 -10.02 -12.85 -23.13
N ALA A 25 -8.76 -12.90 -23.57
CA ALA A 25 -8.22 -14.05 -24.29
C ALA A 25 -7.91 -15.25 -23.37
N SER A 26 -7.68 -15.01 -22.09
CA SER A 26 -7.45 -16.02 -21.04
C SER A 26 -7.96 -15.51 -19.69
N PHE A 27 -8.01 -16.37 -18.68
CA PHE A 27 -8.34 -15.99 -17.32
C PHE A 27 -7.36 -14.94 -16.78
N SER A 28 -6.06 -15.16 -16.97
CA SER A 28 -5.00 -14.21 -16.56
C SER A 28 -5.19 -12.84 -17.23
N ALA A 29 -5.46 -12.79 -18.53
CA ALA A 29 -5.75 -11.55 -19.23
C ALA A 29 -6.98 -10.83 -18.64
N GLY A 30 -8.01 -11.58 -18.27
CA GLY A 30 -9.25 -11.06 -17.67
C GLY A 30 -9.02 -10.47 -16.28
N VAL A 31 -8.25 -11.14 -15.43
CA VAL A 31 -7.90 -10.63 -14.10
C VAL A 31 -7.09 -9.34 -14.21
N ARG A 32 -6.06 -9.30 -15.07
CA ARG A 32 -5.26 -8.09 -15.32
C ARG A 32 -6.12 -6.91 -15.82
N GLN A 33 -7.04 -7.18 -16.75
CA GLN A 33 -7.99 -6.17 -17.23
C GLN A 33 -8.89 -5.67 -16.09
N SER A 34 -9.33 -6.55 -15.19
CA SER A 34 -10.17 -6.17 -14.05
C SER A 34 -9.41 -5.30 -13.05
N ILE A 35 -8.13 -5.60 -12.78
CA ILE A 35 -7.26 -4.76 -11.94
C ILE A 35 -7.06 -3.39 -12.59
N HIS A 36 -6.75 -3.34 -13.89
CA HIS A 36 -6.62 -2.09 -14.62
C HIS A 36 -7.88 -1.23 -14.55
N ARG A 37 -9.06 -1.82 -14.79
CA ARG A 37 -10.34 -1.13 -14.66
C ARG A 37 -10.62 -0.64 -13.23
N ALA A 38 -10.20 -1.42 -12.22
CA ALA A 38 -10.34 -1.00 -10.82
C ALA A 38 -9.56 0.28 -10.52
N LEU A 39 -8.34 0.41 -11.02
CA LEU A 39 -7.53 1.63 -10.86
C LEU A 39 -8.14 2.84 -11.60
N GLN A 40 -8.89 2.61 -12.67
CA GLN A 40 -9.53 3.67 -13.47
C GLN A 40 -10.88 4.13 -12.91
N GLN A 41 -11.41 3.54 -11.83
CA GLN A 41 -12.64 4.01 -11.19
C GLN A 41 -12.44 5.44 -10.64
N HIS A 42 -13.55 6.17 -10.48
CA HIS A 42 -13.56 7.51 -9.87
C HIS A 42 -12.55 8.46 -10.53
N ASP A 43 -12.73 8.69 -11.85
CA ASP A 43 -11.86 9.55 -12.65
C ASP A 43 -10.38 9.13 -12.66
N GLY A 44 -10.10 7.85 -12.34
CA GLY A 44 -8.77 7.27 -12.37
C GLY A 44 -7.87 7.75 -11.24
N GLU A 45 -8.43 8.08 -10.08
CA GLU A 45 -7.65 8.63 -8.95
C GLU A 45 -6.51 7.71 -8.51
N LEU A 46 -6.75 6.40 -8.39
CA LEU A 46 -5.71 5.43 -8.03
C LEU A 46 -4.72 5.20 -9.18
N GLN A 47 -5.17 5.26 -10.42
CA GLN A 47 -4.28 5.20 -11.57
C GLN A 47 -3.36 6.43 -11.61
N LYS A 48 -3.90 7.63 -11.44
CA LYS A 48 -3.10 8.87 -11.34
C LYS A 48 -2.11 8.82 -10.18
N ALA A 49 -2.49 8.22 -9.05
CA ALA A 49 -1.58 8.01 -7.93
C ALA A 49 -0.43 7.04 -8.30
N LEU A 50 -0.73 5.97 -9.01
CA LEU A 50 0.29 5.04 -9.51
C LEU A 50 1.22 5.72 -10.52
N GLU A 51 0.68 6.49 -11.47
CA GLU A 51 1.45 7.28 -12.43
C GLU A 51 2.37 8.27 -11.70
N TRP A 52 1.81 9.06 -10.79
CA TRP A 52 2.55 10.03 -9.99
C TRP A 52 3.71 9.38 -9.23
N LEU A 53 3.48 8.18 -8.68
CA LEU A 53 4.49 7.41 -7.96
C LEU A 53 5.56 6.84 -8.91
N LEU A 54 5.17 6.16 -9.97
CA LEU A 54 6.10 5.49 -10.89
C LEU A 54 6.98 6.47 -11.66
N PHE A 55 6.40 7.57 -12.13
CA PHE A 55 7.12 8.57 -12.89
C PHE A 55 7.74 9.69 -12.04
N ARG A 56 7.65 9.63 -10.69
CA ARG A 56 8.16 10.67 -9.77
C ARG A 56 7.68 12.05 -10.18
N GLU A 57 6.38 12.22 -10.42
CA GLU A 57 5.83 13.46 -10.96
C GLU A 57 5.95 14.67 -10.02
N TRP A 58 6.37 14.45 -8.76
CA TRP A 58 6.78 15.51 -7.83
C TRP A 58 8.13 16.17 -8.20
N LEU A 59 8.92 15.52 -9.07
CA LEU A 59 10.18 16.07 -9.56
C LEU A 59 9.96 16.98 -10.79
N PRO A 60 10.91 17.90 -11.08
CA PRO A 60 10.97 18.60 -12.33
C PRO A 60 10.89 17.64 -13.53
N ARG A 61 10.26 18.07 -14.61
CA ARG A 61 9.95 17.20 -15.76
C ARG A 61 11.17 16.51 -16.37
N GLU A 62 12.29 17.20 -16.40
CA GLU A 62 13.59 16.73 -16.93
C GLU A 62 14.26 15.66 -16.05
N GLN A 63 13.86 15.55 -14.79
CA GLN A 63 14.37 14.57 -13.82
C GLN A 63 13.46 13.35 -13.66
N ARG A 64 12.31 13.33 -14.35
CA ARG A 64 11.35 12.24 -14.23
C ARG A 64 11.83 11.01 -14.97
N PRO A 65 11.90 9.84 -14.32
CA PRO A 65 12.28 8.61 -15.00
C PRO A 65 11.17 8.15 -15.95
N GLN A 66 11.58 7.47 -17.01
CA GLN A 66 10.68 6.55 -17.71
C GLN A 66 10.51 5.29 -16.86
N TRP A 67 9.39 4.63 -17.02
CA TRP A 67 9.17 3.36 -16.38
C TRP A 67 8.94 2.28 -17.43
N GLU A 68 9.57 1.13 -17.25
CA GLU A 68 9.48 0.02 -18.16
C GLU A 68 9.01 -1.25 -17.44
N LEU A 69 8.06 -1.95 -18.03
CA LEU A 69 7.75 -3.30 -17.64
C LEU A 69 8.79 -4.23 -18.30
N PRO A 70 9.64 -4.91 -17.51
CA PRO A 70 10.80 -5.63 -18.07
C PRO A 70 10.42 -6.88 -18.88
N ARG A 71 9.21 -7.43 -18.68
CA ARG A 71 8.71 -8.62 -19.37
C ARG A 71 7.22 -8.47 -19.70
N CYS A 72 6.83 -9.09 -20.80
CA CYS A 72 5.41 -9.21 -21.12
C CYS A 72 4.69 -10.01 -20.01
N PRO A 73 3.52 -9.54 -19.51
CA PRO A 73 2.74 -10.25 -18.49
C PRO A 73 2.18 -11.60 -18.96
N ARG A 74 2.23 -11.89 -20.23
CA ARG A 74 1.90 -13.20 -20.77
C ARG A 74 3.11 -14.12 -20.61
N GLY A 75 3.00 -15.12 -19.74
CA GLY A 75 4.11 -16.01 -19.38
C GLY A 75 4.79 -16.77 -20.53
N SER A 76 4.08 -16.94 -21.67
CA SER A 76 4.61 -17.59 -22.87
C SER A 76 5.20 -16.59 -23.90
N CYS A 77 5.43 -15.34 -23.51
CA CYS A 77 5.94 -14.31 -24.43
C CYS A 77 7.26 -13.72 -23.92
N ASP A 78 8.32 -13.94 -24.66
CA ASP A 78 9.67 -13.39 -24.43
C ASP A 78 9.87 -12.04 -25.14
N GLY A 79 8.80 -11.25 -25.28
CA GLY A 79 8.86 -9.93 -25.90
C GLY A 79 9.75 -8.94 -25.12
N PRO A 80 10.27 -7.91 -25.82
CA PRO A 80 11.10 -6.87 -25.19
C PRO A 80 10.32 -6.11 -24.12
N PRO A 81 11.02 -5.33 -23.26
CA PRO A 81 10.39 -4.44 -22.30
C PRO A 81 9.36 -3.51 -22.95
N VAL A 82 8.32 -3.16 -22.19
CA VAL A 82 7.28 -2.21 -22.62
C VAL A 82 7.41 -0.93 -21.81
N ALA A 83 7.81 0.15 -22.48
CA ALA A 83 8.02 1.44 -21.86
C ALA A 83 6.71 2.22 -21.74
N PHE A 84 6.54 2.89 -20.61
CA PHE A 84 5.47 3.85 -20.35
C PHE A 84 6.09 5.21 -20.02
N ALA A 85 5.45 6.27 -20.48
CA ALA A 85 5.89 7.65 -20.27
C ALA A 85 4.82 8.47 -19.56
N THR A 86 5.25 9.49 -18.85
CA THR A 86 4.37 10.49 -18.22
C THR A 86 3.39 11.09 -19.24
N GLY A 87 2.10 11.04 -18.91
CA GLY A 87 1.04 11.55 -19.80
C GLY A 87 0.77 10.68 -21.03
N GLY A 88 1.45 9.56 -21.18
CA GLY A 88 1.19 8.57 -22.22
C GLY A 88 -0.01 7.67 -21.91
N PRO A 89 -0.37 6.77 -22.84
CA PRO A 89 -1.47 5.84 -22.62
C PRO A 89 -1.14 4.81 -21.53
N SER A 90 -2.10 4.54 -20.66
CA SER A 90 -1.99 3.51 -19.61
C SER A 90 -2.11 2.07 -20.12
N THR A 91 -2.37 1.90 -21.40
CA THR A 91 -2.44 0.62 -22.10
C THR A 91 -1.62 0.69 -23.37
N GLN A 92 -0.77 -0.31 -23.58
CA GLN A 92 0.04 -0.46 -24.78
C GLN A 92 -0.07 -1.90 -25.31
N ALA A 93 0.31 -2.12 -26.57
CA ALA A 93 0.42 -3.46 -27.12
C ALA A 93 1.84 -4.00 -26.91
N CYS A 94 1.98 -5.23 -26.45
CA CYS A 94 3.28 -5.89 -26.44
C CYS A 94 3.86 -5.93 -27.87
N PRO A 95 5.10 -5.51 -28.08
CA PRO A 95 5.69 -5.49 -29.45
C PRO A 95 5.73 -6.87 -30.10
N ALA A 96 5.90 -7.94 -29.33
CA ALA A 96 6.00 -9.29 -29.84
C ALA A 96 4.62 -9.96 -30.03
N CYS A 97 3.81 -10.09 -28.96
CA CYS A 97 2.56 -10.86 -29.01
C CYS A 97 1.30 -10.02 -29.27
N ARG A 98 1.43 -8.69 -29.36
CA ARG A 98 0.34 -7.71 -29.57
C ARG A 98 -0.75 -7.69 -28.51
N GLN A 99 -0.61 -8.47 -27.42
CA GLN A 99 -1.56 -8.46 -26.31
C GLN A 99 -1.46 -7.16 -25.50
N PRO A 100 -2.56 -6.72 -24.88
CA PRO A 100 -2.55 -5.53 -24.04
C PRO A 100 -1.61 -5.69 -22.84
N VAL A 101 -0.80 -4.66 -22.61
CA VAL A 101 0.03 -4.44 -21.42
C VAL A 101 -0.48 -3.17 -20.74
N TYR A 102 -0.79 -3.27 -19.48
CA TYR A 102 -1.36 -2.18 -18.70
C TYR A 102 -0.30 -1.56 -17.79
N LEU A 103 -0.38 -0.26 -17.52
CA LEU A 103 0.44 0.36 -16.47
C LEU A 103 0.21 -0.31 -15.11
N ALA A 104 -1.00 -0.82 -14.87
CA ALA A 104 -1.35 -1.64 -13.71
C ALA A 104 -0.48 -2.90 -13.55
N ASP A 105 0.16 -3.38 -14.61
CA ASP A 105 1.08 -4.52 -14.56
C ASP A 105 2.37 -4.17 -13.80
N ALA A 106 2.64 -2.88 -13.53
CA ALA A 106 3.70 -2.44 -12.62
C ALA A 106 3.54 -3.00 -11.20
N LEU A 107 2.32 -3.33 -10.80
CA LEU A 107 2.04 -3.97 -9.52
C LEU A 107 2.54 -5.42 -9.46
N ARG A 108 2.91 -6.00 -10.59
CA ARG A 108 3.39 -7.39 -10.78
C ARG A 108 2.45 -8.46 -10.23
N LEU A 109 1.18 -8.13 -10.09
CA LEU A 109 0.15 -9.06 -9.60
C LEU A 109 -0.13 -10.18 -10.60
N TYR A 110 0.18 -9.97 -11.89
CA TYR A 110 0.06 -11.00 -12.92
C TYR A 110 0.92 -12.24 -12.64
N GLU A 111 2.01 -12.11 -11.88
CA GLU A 111 2.88 -13.22 -11.49
C GLU A 111 2.23 -14.16 -10.45
N ARG A 112 1.05 -13.78 -9.92
CA ARG A 112 0.24 -14.54 -8.97
C ARG A 112 -1.06 -15.07 -9.57
N ILE A 113 -1.20 -14.95 -10.86
CA ILE A 113 -2.37 -15.44 -11.59
C ILE A 113 -1.96 -16.70 -12.34
N ASP A 114 -2.71 -17.75 -12.15
CA ASP A 114 -2.51 -19.03 -12.82
C ASP A 114 -3.78 -19.35 -13.62
N ASP A 115 -3.62 -19.70 -14.90
CA ASP A 115 -4.75 -19.96 -15.78
C ASP A 115 -5.46 -21.29 -15.43
N ASP A 116 -4.84 -22.17 -14.62
CA ASP A 116 -5.40 -23.46 -14.18
C ASP A 116 -5.83 -23.41 -12.69
N LEU A 117 -5.11 -22.70 -11.83
CA LEU A 117 -5.34 -22.67 -10.38
C LEU A 117 -6.08 -21.40 -9.90
N GLY A 118 -6.17 -20.38 -10.74
CA GLY A 118 -6.87 -19.15 -10.43
C GLY A 118 -5.99 -18.02 -9.88
N ALA A 119 -6.58 -17.04 -9.22
CA ALA A 119 -5.94 -15.81 -8.75
C ALA A 119 -6.18 -15.53 -7.25
N GLY A 120 -6.37 -16.58 -6.44
CA GLY A 120 -6.65 -16.44 -5.01
C GLY A 120 -5.58 -15.65 -4.25
N GLY A 121 -4.31 -15.81 -4.64
CA GLY A 121 -3.17 -15.11 -4.03
C GLY A 121 -3.04 -13.63 -4.39
N VAL A 122 -3.87 -13.09 -5.28
CA VAL A 122 -3.79 -11.69 -5.73
C VAL A 122 -4.42 -10.72 -4.72
N MET A 123 -5.50 -11.14 -4.04
CA MET A 123 -6.38 -10.22 -3.30
C MET A 123 -5.71 -9.48 -2.16
N SER A 124 -4.92 -10.15 -1.34
CA SER A 124 -4.22 -9.52 -0.21
C SER A 124 -3.20 -8.48 -0.67
N TYR A 125 -2.44 -8.80 -1.72
CA TYR A 125 -1.46 -7.87 -2.30
C TYR A 125 -2.15 -6.67 -2.96
N LEU A 126 -3.25 -6.92 -3.67
CA LEU A 126 -4.03 -5.86 -4.30
C LEU A 126 -4.61 -4.90 -3.27
N LEU A 127 -5.21 -5.43 -2.19
CA LEU A 127 -5.78 -4.63 -1.11
C LEU A 127 -4.70 -3.73 -0.48
N THR A 128 -3.59 -4.32 -0.04
CA THR A 128 -2.47 -3.56 0.53
C THR A 128 -1.93 -2.51 -0.43
N THR A 129 -1.85 -2.83 -1.72
CA THR A 129 -1.38 -1.87 -2.73
C THR A 129 -2.37 -0.73 -2.91
N PHE A 130 -3.67 -1.01 -2.96
CA PHE A 130 -4.71 0.03 -3.07
C PHE A 130 -4.72 0.95 -1.85
N GLU A 131 -4.51 0.42 -0.65
CA GLU A 131 -4.34 1.24 0.56
C GLU A 131 -3.16 2.20 0.42
N HIS A 132 -2.00 1.73 -0.04
CA HIS A 132 -0.84 2.60 -0.28
C HIS A 132 -1.10 3.63 -1.38
N LEU A 133 -1.72 3.22 -2.50
CA LEU A 133 -2.07 4.15 -3.58
C LEU A 133 -3.11 5.19 -3.12
N THR A 134 -4.00 4.84 -2.20
CA THR A 134 -4.92 5.80 -1.59
C THR A 134 -4.16 6.85 -0.77
N VAL A 135 -3.16 6.45 0.01
CA VAL A 135 -2.27 7.40 0.70
C VAL A 135 -1.55 8.30 -0.31
N VAL A 136 -0.98 7.70 -1.36
CA VAL A 136 -0.31 8.47 -2.43
C VAL A 136 -1.27 9.45 -3.11
N HIS A 137 -2.52 9.03 -3.40
CA HIS A 137 -3.56 9.91 -3.97
C HIS A 137 -3.84 11.10 -3.06
N LEU A 138 -4.03 10.87 -1.77
CA LEU A 138 -4.30 11.95 -0.81
C LEU A 138 -3.11 12.90 -0.68
N VAL A 139 -1.90 12.36 -0.60
CA VAL A 139 -0.65 13.16 -0.56
C VAL A 139 -0.52 13.98 -1.84
N ARG A 140 -0.69 13.37 -3.02
CA ARG A 140 -0.66 14.08 -4.31
C ARG A 140 -1.70 15.20 -4.36
N SER A 141 -2.93 14.92 -3.96
CA SER A 141 -4.01 15.90 -3.99
C SER A 141 -3.72 17.10 -3.09
N LEU A 142 -3.20 16.88 -1.88
CA LEU A 142 -2.80 17.97 -1.00
C LEU A 142 -1.56 18.71 -1.54
N TRP A 143 -0.60 17.97 -2.13
CA TRP A 143 0.59 18.56 -2.75
C TRP A 143 0.24 19.52 -3.89
N GLU A 144 -0.74 19.16 -4.71
CA GLU A 144 -1.20 19.97 -5.84
C GLU A 144 -2.09 21.15 -5.42
N MET A 145 -2.96 20.96 -4.42
CA MET A 145 -3.95 21.95 -4.01
C MET A 145 -3.46 22.88 -2.87
N LYS A 146 -2.86 22.34 -1.83
CA LYS A 146 -2.47 23.08 -0.62
C LYS A 146 -1.41 22.33 0.18
N ARG A 147 -0.15 22.51 -0.21
CA ARG A 147 1.02 21.81 0.38
C ARG A 147 1.14 21.94 1.89
N ASP A 148 0.82 23.14 2.43
CA ASP A 148 0.94 23.41 3.85
C ASP A 148 0.08 22.48 4.71
N LEU A 149 -1.05 22.00 4.19
CA LEU A 149 -1.89 21.04 4.90
C LEU A 149 -1.24 19.67 5.11
N LEU A 150 -0.26 19.28 4.30
CA LEU A 150 0.47 18.02 4.52
C LEU A 150 1.14 17.97 5.89
N LYS A 151 1.63 19.11 6.40
CA LYS A 151 2.27 19.21 7.71
C LYS A 151 1.26 19.07 8.86
N GLU A 152 -0.01 19.37 8.62
CA GLU A 152 -1.08 19.38 9.63
C GLU A 152 -1.86 18.05 9.65
N VAL A 153 -1.78 17.26 8.58
CA VAL A 153 -2.53 15.99 8.43
C VAL A 153 -1.68 14.80 8.87
N LEU A 154 -2.21 13.96 9.74
CA LEU A 154 -1.65 12.66 10.05
C LEU A 154 -2.34 11.58 9.20
N PHE A 155 -1.56 10.88 8.37
CA PHE A 155 -2.01 9.69 7.66
C PHE A 155 -1.76 8.46 8.52
N VAL A 156 -2.82 7.74 8.85
CA VAL A 156 -2.74 6.48 9.59
C VAL A 156 -3.14 5.34 8.68
N LYS A 157 -2.21 4.43 8.41
CA LYS A 157 -2.47 3.21 7.64
C LYS A 157 -2.64 2.02 8.58
N ASP A 158 -3.62 1.18 8.31
CA ASP A 158 -3.77 -0.12 8.95
C ASP A 158 -2.68 -1.10 8.44
N GLY A 159 -1.84 -1.61 9.32
CA GLY A 159 -0.68 -2.42 9.00
C GLY A 159 0.58 -1.64 8.65
N PRO A 160 1.70 -2.33 8.35
CA PRO A 160 3.01 -1.71 8.17
C PRO A 160 3.15 -0.90 6.88
N LEU A 161 4.11 0.00 6.85
CA LEU A 161 4.52 0.74 5.65
C LEU A 161 5.48 -0.13 4.82
N ALA A 162 4.91 -1.08 4.09
CA ALA A 162 5.67 -2.05 3.32
C ALA A 162 4.90 -2.57 2.10
N PHE A 163 5.64 -2.93 1.06
CA PHE A 163 5.16 -3.70 -0.08
C PHE A 163 5.75 -5.10 -0.02
N PHE A 164 4.91 -6.12 -0.08
CA PHE A 164 5.35 -7.51 0.08
C PHE A 164 5.37 -8.27 -1.25
N GLY A 165 6.23 -9.29 -1.32
CA GLY A 165 6.29 -10.22 -2.45
C GLY A 165 6.45 -9.50 -3.79
N ASN A 166 5.56 -9.78 -4.75
CA ASN A 166 5.66 -9.28 -6.12
C ASN A 166 5.49 -7.74 -6.22
N THR A 167 4.81 -7.11 -5.24
CA THR A 167 4.63 -5.65 -5.21
C THR A 167 5.83 -4.90 -4.62
N ALA A 168 6.82 -5.61 -4.07
CA ALA A 168 8.02 -5.03 -3.44
C ALA A 168 8.76 -3.97 -4.29
N PRO A 169 8.81 -4.04 -5.63
CA PRO A 169 9.44 -2.99 -6.43
C PRO A 169 8.84 -1.59 -6.25
N LEU A 170 7.58 -1.48 -5.79
CA LEU A 170 6.95 -0.19 -5.46
C LEU A 170 7.55 0.49 -4.22
N ARG A 171 8.32 -0.25 -3.42
CA ARG A 171 9.03 0.29 -2.26
C ARG A 171 10.00 1.40 -2.65
N THR A 172 10.75 1.22 -3.74
CA THR A 172 11.75 2.21 -4.17
C THR A 172 11.13 3.58 -4.46
N PRO A 173 10.14 3.72 -5.35
CA PRO A 173 9.51 5.02 -5.58
C PRO A 173 8.81 5.58 -4.34
N MET A 174 8.28 4.74 -3.47
CA MET A 174 7.66 5.19 -2.22
C MET A 174 8.71 5.75 -1.24
N LEU A 175 9.87 5.10 -1.12
CA LEU A 175 10.97 5.59 -0.28
C LEU A 175 11.50 6.94 -0.80
N GLU A 176 11.63 7.08 -2.11
CA GLU A 176 12.04 8.34 -2.74
C GLU A 176 11.01 9.46 -2.49
N LEU A 177 9.71 9.13 -2.56
CA LEU A 177 8.64 10.06 -2.20
C LEU A 177 8.74 10.49 -0.72
N MET A 178 8.94 9.53 0.20
CA MET A 178 9.08 9.84 1.63
C MET A 178 10.29 10.72 1.88
N ARG A 179 11.42 10.44 1.23
CA ARG A 179 12.61 11.30 1.32
C ARG A 179 12.33 12.71 0.80
N PHE A 180 11.73 12.84 -0.37
CA PHE A 180 11.37 14.13 -0.95
C PHE A 180 10.47 14.97 -0.03
N LEU A 181 9.45 14.34 0.56
CA LEU A 181 8.54 15.01 1.50
C LEU A 181 9.20 15.29 2.86
N GLY A 182 10.10 14.40 3.29
CA GLY A 182 10.82 14.54 4.56
C GLY A 182 11.88 15.64 4.54
N GLU A 183 12.48 15.89 3.38
CA GLU A 183 13.53 16.89 3.15
C GLU A 183 12.99 18.19 2.53
N ALA A 184 11.68 18.43 2.59
CA ALA A 184 11.08 19.66 2.08
C ALA A 184 11.67 20.90 2.76
N HIS A 185 11.79 22.00 2.02
CA HIS A 185 12.55 23.20 2.36
C HIS A 185 12.17 23.83 3.73
N ASP A 186 10.90 23.68 4.15
CA ASP A 186 10.36 24.21 5.40
C ASP A 186 10.23 23.16 6.51
N GLY A 187 10.99 22.07 6.43
CA GLY A 187 10.91 20.91 7.31
C GLY A 187 10.00 19.79 6.78
N PRO A 188 9.95 18.65 7.48
CA PRO A 188 9.22 17.47 7.01
C PRO A 188 7.76 17.78 6.71
N ALA A 189 7.32 17.51 5.49
CA ALA A 189 5.96 17.78 5.01
C ALA A 189 5.04 16.56 5.11
N ILE A 190 5.46 15.48 5.79
CA ILE A 190 4.68 14.25 5.89
C ILE A 190 4.61 13.74 7.33
N ASN A 191 3.39 13.49 7.79
CA ASN A 191 3.11 12.75 9.02
C ASN A 191 2.37 11.48 8.60
N LEU A 192 3.08 10.38 8.50
CA LEU A 192 2.55 9.08 8.07
C LEU A 192 2.98 8.01 9.07
N VAL A 193 2.06 7.12 9.41
CA VAL A 193 2.33 5.97 10.26
C VAL A 193 1.52 4.76 9.79
N GLY A 194 2.18 3.60 9.75
CA GLY A 194 1.52 2.31 9.68
C GLY A 194 1.44 1.70 11.07
N VAL A 195 0.27 1.22 11.48
CA VAL A 195 0.06 0.63 12.81
C VAL A 195 -0.34 -0.83 12.66
N GLU A 196 0.43 -1.72 13.29
CA GLU A 196 0.18 -3.16 13.24
C GLU A 196 -0.70 -3.59 14.42
N LYS A 197 -1.67 -4.47 14.17
CA LYS A 197 -2.61 -4.99 15.17
C LYS A 197 -2.37 -6.45 15.51
N SER A 198 -1.56 -7.16 14.72
CA SER A 198 -1.31 -8.58 14.88
C SER A 198 0.04 -8.97 14.31
N GLY A 199 0.51 -10.17 14.62
CA GLY A 199 1.75 -10.74 14.14
C GLY A 199 2.89 -10.63 15.13
N ALA A 200 4.05 -11.18 14.76
CA ALA A 200 5.19 -11.40 15.65
C ALA A 200 5.66 -10.14 16.38
N PHE A 201 5.60 -8.98 15.74
CA PHE A 201 6.00 -7.71 16.39
C PHE A 201 5.03 -7.28 17.47
N VAL A 202 3.72 -7.48 17.26
CA VAL A 202 2.69 -7.15 18.25
C VAL A 202 2.73 -8.14 19.43
N GLU A 203 2.92 -9.42 19.15
CA GLU A 203 3.11 -10.43 20.16
C GLU A 203 4.35 -10.15 21.02
N HIS A 204 5.47 -9.80 20.36
CA HIS A 204 6.69 -9.43 21.07
C HIS A 204 6.49 -8.16 21.92
N ALA A 205 5.81 -7.12 21.39
CA ALA A 205 5.52 -5.91 22.14
C ALA A 205 4.73 -6.20 23.41
N ALA A 206 3.75 -7.11 23.37
CA ALA A 206 3.01 -7.54 24.55
C ALA A 206 3.90 -8.28 25.55
N HIS A 207 4.85 -9.10 25.11
CA HIS A 207 5.77 -9.81 26.02
C HIS A 207 6.75 -8.88 26.75
N VAL A 208 7.10 -7.75 26.16
CA VAL A 208 8.07 -6.79 26.75
C VAL A 208 7.40 -5.57 27.41
N GLU A 209 6.06 -5.60 27.57
CA GLU A 209 5.28 -4.45 28.08
C GLU A 209 5.80 -3.94 29.42
N ASP A 210 6.14 -4.85 30.35
CA ASP A 210 6.60 -4.49 31.70
C ASP A 210 7.97 -3.80 31.72
N ALA A 211 8.74 -3.90 30.64
CA ALA A 211 10.02 -3.23 30.49
C ALA A 211 9.89 -1.73 30.06
N PHE A 212 8.66 -1.31 29.69
CA PHE A 212 8.44 0.06 29.21
C PHE A 212 7.78 0.93 30.28
N GLY A 213 8.31 2.12 30.48
CA GLY A 213 7.61 3.24 31.13
C GLY A 213 6.57 3.88 30.20
N ALA A 214 5.67 4.69 30.77
CA ALA A 214 4.69 5.41 29.97
C ALA A 214 5.39 6.36 28.97
N HIS A 215 4.93 6.35 27.73
CA HIS A 215 5.49 7.15 26.61
C HIS A 215 6.92 6.77 26.20
N GLU A 216 7.43 5.64 26.64
CA GLU A 216 8.70 5.12 26.15
C GLU A 216 8.56 4.43 24.78
N ALA A 217 9.61 4.54 23.97
CA ALA A 217 9.66 3.97 22.64
C ALA A 217 11.00 3.27 22.39
N LEU A 218 10.95 2.10 21.75
CA LEU A 218 12.08 1.33 21.30
C LEU A 218 12.13 1.33 19.78
N VAL A 219 13.16 1.92 19.20
CA VAL A 219 13.45 1.78 17.77
C VAL A 219 14.07 0.41 17.54
N LEU A 220 13.52 -0.36 16.61
CA LEU A 220 13.97 -1.72 16.33
C LEU A 220 15.08 -1.69 15.27
N ASP A 221 16.27 -2.14 15.64
CA ASP A 221 17.37 -2.41 14.71
C ASP A 221 17.30 -3.85 14.15
N ASN A 222 18.11 -4.13 13.14
CA ASN A 222 18.15 -5.45 12.49
C ASN A 222 18.60 -6.55 13.46
N VAL A 223 19.54 -6.26 14.35
CA VAL A 223 20.07 -7.24 15.32
C VAL A 223 18.97 -7.64 16.29
N TYR A 224 18.26 -6.66 16.84
CA TYR A 224 17.14 -6.89 17.75
C TYR A 224 16.02 -7.71 17.08
N ILE A 225 15.63 -7.31 15.87
CA ILE A 225 14.56 -8.00 15.12
C ILE A 225 14.93 -9.47 14.88
N ARG A 226 16.15 -9.74 14.40
CA ARG A 226 16.59 -11.10 14.09
C ARG A 226 16.78 -11.97 15.32
N LYS A 227 17.17 -11.36 16.44
CA LYS A 227 17.42 -12.11 17.70
C LYS A 227 16.12 -12.42 18.44
N TYR A 228 15.16 -11.49 18.47
CA TYR A 228 14.05 -11.58 19.41
C TYR A 228 12.66 -11.73 18.78
N ILE A 229 12.48 -11.34 17.52
CA ILE A 229 11.15 -11.24 16.90
C ILE A 229 10.98 -12.19 15.71
N VAL A 230 11.87 -12.06 14.72
CA VAL A 230 11.88 -12.89 13.52
C VAL A 230 13.22 -13.59 13.43
N PRO A 231 13.31 -14.83 13.95
CA PRO A 231 14.59 -15.54 14.02
C PRO A 231 15.31 -15.59 12.67
N GLY A 232 16.63 -15.40 12.71
CA GLY A 232 17.49 -15.40 11.54
C GLY A 232 18.89 -14.96 11.91
N ASP A 233 19.81 -15.05 10.97
CA ASP A 233 21.17 -14.59 11.17
C ASP A 233 21.22 -13.05 11.21
N PRO A 234 21.60 -12.42 12.34
CA PRO A 234 21.76 -10.96 12.43
C PRO A 234 22.88 -10.42 11.52
N ALA A 235 23.85 -11.26 11.17
CA ALA A 235 24.96 -10.94 10.27
C ALA A 235 24.61 -11.21 8.79
N SER A 236 23.36 -11.61 8.50
CA SER A 236 22.91 -11.82 7.13
C SER A 236 23.19 -10.60 6.27
N THR A 237 23.69 -10.83 5.07
CA THR A 237 23.90 -9.79 4.05
C THR A 237 22.59 -9.16 3.57
N GLN A 238 21.46 -9.77 3.94
CA GLN A 238 20.12 -9.25 3.61
C GLN A 238 19.39 -8.85 4.90
N PRO A 239 19.43 -7.57 5.29
CA PRO A 239 18.74 -7.06 6.46
C PRO A 239 17.22 -7.30 6.40
N TYR A 240 16.59 -7.41 7.59
CA TYR A 240 15.15 -7.59 7.67
C TYR A 240 14.41 -6.42 7.00
N GLY A 241 13.58 -6.74 6.04
CA GLY A 241 12.67 -5.77 5.42
C GLY A 241 13.31 -4.81 4.43
N GLU A 242 14.61 -4.91 4.14
CA GLU A 242 15.32 -3.99 3.24
C GLU A 242 14.62 -3.81 1.89
N ASN A 243 14.09 -4.89 1.32
CA ASN A 243 13.43 -4.86 0.01
C ASN A 243 11.91 -4.60 0.08
N MET A 244 11.34 -4.41 1.26
CA MET A 244 9.90 -4.31 1.46
C MET A 244 9.46 -3.02 2.16
N TYR A 245 10.14 -2.64 3.24
CA TYR A 245 9.73 -1.51 4.07
C TYR A 245 10.27 -0.18 3.54
N PHE A 246 9.45 0.86 3.58
CA PHE A 246 9.85 2.25 3.35
C PHE A 246 9.79 3.10 4.63
N GLY A 247 9.85 2.45 5.78
CA GLY A 247 9.93 3.04 7.10
C GLY A 247 10.63 2.10 8.08
N GLY A 248 10.98 2.60 9.24
CA GLY A 248 11.53 1.84 10.37
C GLY A 248 10.47 1.47 11.37
N LYS A 249 10.70 0.41 12.13
CA LYS A 249 9.77 -0.09 13.14
C LYS A 249 10.08 0.45 14.52
N ILE A 250 9.02 0.77 15.24
CA ILE A 250 9.08 1.29 16.61
C ILE A 250 8.03 0.56 17.44
N ILE A 251 8.42 0.03 18.60
CA ILE A 251 7.50 -0.38 19.65
C ILE A 251 7.42 0.79 20.63
N PHE A 252 6.20 1.20 21.02
CA PHE A 252 6.06 2.26 22.01
C PHE A 252 4.85 2.00 22.91
N ARG A 253 4.96 2.51 24.15
CA ARG A 253 3.90 2.42 25.14
C ARG A 253 3.16 3.75 25.24
N GLY A 254 1.83 3.69 25.11
CA GLY A 254 0.95 4.83 25.37
C GLY A 254 0.81 5.12 26.89
N ALA A 255 -0.01 6.12 27.23
CA ALA A 255 -0.25 6.52 28.61
C ALA A 255 -0.94 5.41 29.45
N ALA A 256 -1.79 4.61 28.85
CA ALA A 256 -2.69 3.65 29.51
C ALA A 256 -2.27 2.19 29.33
N ARG A 257 -1.00 1.88 29.36
CA ARG A 257 -0.43 0.54 29.13
C ARG A 257 -0.65 -0.05 27.74
N ASP A 258 -1.22 0.70 26.79
CA ASP A 258 -1.35 0.21 25.44
C ASP A 258 0.01 0.13 24.75
N MET A 259 0.33 -1.03 24.21
CA MET A 259 1.53 -1.26 23.41
C MET A 259 1.19 -1.12 21.93
N TYR A 260 1.95 -0.34 21.21
CA TYR A 260 1.77 -0.12 19.78
C TYR A 260 3.02 -0.53 19.01
N VAL A 261 2.81 -1.12 17.85
CA VAL A 261 3.84 -1.36 16.85
C VAL A 261 3.58 -0.44 15.67
N ALA A 262 4.48 0.50 15.48
CA ALA A 262 4.38 1.51 14.43
C ALA A 262 5.50 1.33 13.39
N THR A 263 5.20 1.60 12.14
CA THR A 263 6.19 1.83 11.09
C THR A 263 6.09 3.30 10.68
N VAL A 264 7.19 4.04 10.80
CA VAL A 264 7.26 5.48 10.48
C VAL A 264 8.25 5.67 9.32
N PRO A 265 7.98 6.58 8.34
CA PRO A 265 8.84 6.78 7.20
C PRO A 265 10.28 7.15 7.56
N LEU A 266 11.20 6.63 6.75
CA LEU A 266 12.62 7.00 6.68
C LEU A 266 12.90 7.52 5.26
N GLY A 267 13.86 8.43 5.10
CA GLY A 267 14.32 8.88 3.79
C GLY A 267 15.20 7.85 3.07
N GLU A 268 15.81 6.96 3.84
CA GLU A 268 16.64 5.86 3.36
C GLU A 268 16.49 4.64 4.27
N PHE A 269 16.80 3.47 3.76
CA PHE A 269 16.83 2.27 4.59
C PHE A 269 18.04 2.26 5.51
N LYS A 270 17.82 1.94 6.81
CA LYS A 270 18.86 1.80 7.83
C LYS A 270 18.70 0.50 8.60
N THR A 271 19.79 -0.22 8.80
CA THR A 271 19.82 -1.46 9.60
C THR A 271 19.72 -1.20 11.10
N ALA A 272 20.19 -0.02 11.54
CA ALA A 272 20.14 0.44 12.93
C ALA A 272 19.66 1.90 12.98
N PRO A 273 18.36 2.14 12.69
CA PRO A 273 17.80 3.49 12.72
C PRO A 273 17.80 4.04 14.15
N LYS A 274 17.97 5.35 14.25
CA LYS A 274 17.84 6.10 15.50
C LYS A 274 16.57 6.94 15.45
N MET A 275 16.05 7.38 16.60
CA MET A 275 14.86 8.20 16.67
C MET A 275 14.95 9.47 15.79
N THR A 276 16.15 10.03 15.64
CA THR A 276 16.42 11.21 14.81
C THR A 276 16.38 10.97 13.30
N ASP A 277 16.34 9.72 12.85
CA ASP A 277 16.28 9.38 11.43
C ASP A 277 14.85 9.41 10.86
N PHE A 278 13.86 9.44 11.75
CA PHE A 278 12.45 9.41 11.37
C PHE A 278 11.87 10.82 11.22
N TYR A 279 10.99 10.99 10.25
CA TYR A 279 10.30 12.26 10.04
C TYR A 279 9.17 12.43 11.06
N ASN A 280 9.23 13.55 11.84
CA ASN A 280 8.18 13.98 12.80
C ASN A 280 7.74 12.90 13.80
N VAL A 281 8.61 11.92 14.10
CA VAL A 281 8.25 10.74 14.91
C VAL A 281 7.66 11.11 16.27
N GLY A 282 8.20 12.12 16.95
CA GLY A 282 7.71 12.53 18.26
C GLY A 282 6.26 13.00 18.23
N ASP A 283 5.89 13.79 17.23
CA ASP A 283 4.51 14.30 17.06
C ASP A 283 3.58 13.20 16.59
N VAL A 284 4.05 12.32 15.70
CA VAL A 284 3.31 11.14 15.23
C VAL A 284 2.97 10.23 16.41
N LEU A 285 3.95 9.80 17.22
CA LEU A 285 3.74 8.91 18.36
C LEU A 285 2.85 9.55 19.43
N ARG A 286 3.05 10.84 19.72
CA ARG A 286 2.19 11.59 20.64
C ARG A 286 0.75 11.67 20.15
N THR A 287 0.54 11.85 18.86
CA THR A 287 -0.80 11.96 18.29
C THR A 287 -1.50 10.62 18.32
N ILE A 288 -0.86 9.51 17.88
CA ILE A 288 -1.50 8.19 17.89
C ILE A 288 -1.82 7.72 19.31
N SER A 289 -0.99 8.05 20.32
CA SER A 289 -1.32 7.70 21.71
C SER A 289 -2.60 8.36 22.22
N ARG A 290 -2.99 9.52 21.65
CA ARG A 290 -4.26 10.21 21.95
C ARG A 290 -5.46 9.66 21.18
N LEU A 291 -5.22 8.92 20.10
CA LEU A 291 -6.23 8.32 19.24
C LEU A 291 -6.62 6.89 19.65
N ARG A 292 -6.34 6.53 20.89
CA ARG A 292 -6.66 5.23 21.47
C ARG A 292 -8.14 4.88 21.28
N CYS A 293 -8.41 3.64 20.92
CA CYS A 293 -9.75 3.06 20.90
C CYS A 293 -9.97 2.24 22.17
N SER A 294 -10.85 2.69 23.06
CA SER A 294 -11.19 1.95 24.29
C SER A 294 -12.00 0.68 24.05
N MET A 295 -12.49 0.45 22.84
CA MET A 295 -13.29 -0.74 22.49
C MET A 295 -12.45 -1.96 22.10
N TYR A 296 -11.21 -1.76 21.72
CA TYR A 296 -10.29 -2.81 21.27
C TYR A 296 -8.88 -2.52 21.76
N ASP A 297 -8.23 -3.53 22.32
CA ASP A 297 -6.86 -3.42 22.80
C ASP A 297 -5.91 -3.04 21.65
N ASN A 298 -4.97 -2.16 21.95
CA ASN A 298 -3.93 -1.68 21.01
C ASN A 298 -4.45 -1.12 19.67
N ALA A 299 -5.74 -0.74 19.60
CA ALA A 299 -6.35 -0.19 18.41
C ALA A 299 -6.45 1.34 18.47
N LEU A 300 -6.40 1.95 17.29
CA LEU A 300 -6.62 3.38 17.12
C LEU A 300 -8.06 3.66 16.66
N MET A 301 -8.68 4.70 17.22
CA MET A 301 -10.04 5.10 16.89
C MET A 301 -10.27 5.30 15.38
N PRO A 302 -9.40 6.01 14.62
CA PRO A 302 -9.60 6.16 13.18
C PRO A 302 -9.65 4.83 12.44
N VAL A 303 -8.77 3.88 12.80
CA VAL A 303 -8.69 2.57 12.17
C VAL A 303 -9.94 1.73 12.50
N ALA A 304 -10.40 1.76 13.75
CA ALA A 304 -11.63 1.08 14.16
C ALA A 304 -12.86 1.63 13.43
N LEU A 305 -12.93 2.96 13.25
CA LEU A 305 -14.01 3.62 12.50
C LEU A 305 -14.00 3.25 11.02
N VAL A 306 -12.82 3.25 10.37
CA VAL A 306 -12.69 2.85 8.96
C VAL A 306 -13.11 1.40 8.79
N ASN A 307 -12.63 0.49 9.63
CA ASN A 307 -13.02 -0.93 9.57
C ASN A 307 -14.54 -1.12 9.69
N ARG A 308 -15.20 -0.35 10.56
CA ARG A 308 -16.65 -0.37 10.68
C ARG A 308 -17.36 0.17 9.44
N LEU A 309 -16.80 1.22 8.83
CA LEU A 309 -17.38 1.83 7.63
C LEU A 309 -17.28 0.94 6.39
N VAL A 310 -16.19 0.14 6.28
CA VAL A 310 -15.98 -0.78 5.14
C VAL A 310 -16.50 -2.20 5.42
N SER A 311 -17.00 -2.45 6.64
CA SER A 311 -17.54 -3.75 6.99
C SER A 311 -18.75 -4.09 6.14
N LEU A 312 -18.75 -5.27 5.53
CA LEU A 312 -19.85 -5.80 4.73
C LEU A 312 -21.14 -6.07 5.57
N ALA A 313 -20.98 -6.18 6.89
CA ALA A 313 -22.13 -6.43 7.79
C ALA A 313 -23.08 -5.22 7.90
N ASP A 314 -22.57 -3.99 7.72
CA ASP A 314 -23.36 -2.75 7.79
C ASP A 314 -23.81 -2.26 6.41
N VAL A 315 -23.41 -2.92 5.34
CA VAL A 315 -23.85 -2.62 3.96
C VAL A 315 -24.77 -3.74 3.51
N PRO A 316 -25.95 -3.44 2.94
CA PRO A 316 -26.80 -4.48 2.39
C PRO A 316 -26.00 -5.31 1.38
N THR A 317 -25.75 -6.57 1.70
CA THR A 317 -25.03 -7.53 0.84
C THR A 317 -25.73 -7.63 -0.53
N SER A 318 -27.03 -7.30 -0.56
CA SER A 318 -27.83 -7.17 -1.77
C SER A 318 -27.27 -6.20 -2.81
N ASP A 319 -26.72 -5.04 -2.41
CA ASP A 319 -26.23 -4.04 -3.38
C ASP A 319 -24.90 -4.48 -4.01
N ILE A 320 -24.04 -5.12 -3.23
CA ILE A 320 -22.77 -5.69 -3.72
C ILE A 320 -23.06 -6.91 -4.60
N LEU A 321 -23.97 -7.79 -4.17
CA LEU A 321 -24.41 -8.95 -4.96
C LEU A 321 -25.14 -8.52 -6.23
N ALA A 322 -25.96 -7.46 -6.18
CA ALA A 322 -26.64 -6.93 -7.35
C ALA A 322 -25.64 -6.31 -8.35
N LYS A 323 -24.60 -5.61 -7.86
CA LYS A 323 -23.53 -5.10 -8.72
C LYS A 323 -22.73 -6.25 -9.34
N PHE A 324 -22.36 -7.26 -8.56
CA PHE A 324 -21.71 -8.47 -9.03
C PHE A 324 -22.56 -9.19 -10.08
N ALA A 325 -23.85 -9.38 -9.81
CA ALA A 325 -24.79 -10.01 -10.74
C ALA A 325 -24.89 -9.22 -12.06
N ARG A 326 -24.99 -7.89 -12.01
CA ARG A 326 -25.05 -7.04 -13.20
C ARG A 326 -23.76 -7.13 -14.01
N GLU A 327 -22.59 -7.12 -13.37
CA GLU A 327 -21.29 -7.17 -14.07
C GLU A 327 -20.98 -8.56 -14.65
N GLN A 328 -21.39 -9.63 -13.96
CA GLN A 328 -21.08 -11.01 -14.37
C GLN A 328 -22.21 -11.68 -15.18
N LEU A 329 -23.47 -11.32 -14.93
CA LEU A 329 -24.63 -11.97 -15.55
C LEU A 329 -25.20 -11.19 -16.74
N SER A 330 -24.91 -9.91 -16.89
CA SER A 330 -25.35 -9.08 -18.04
C SER A 330 -24.82 -9.56 -19.39
N GLY A 331 -24.03 -10.63 -19.41
CA GLY A 331 -23.58 -11.29 -20.62
C GLY A 331 -24.16 -12.71 -20.86
N ARG A 332 -25.11 -13.16 -20.02
CA ARG A 332 -25.72 -14.51 -20.11
C ARG A 332 -27.19 -14.53 -20.42
N LEU A 333 -27.82 -13.37 -20.60
CA LEU A 333 -29.19 -13.33 -21.11
C LEU A 333 -29.16 -13.15 -22.63
N PRO A 334 -29.86 -13.99 -23.37
CA PRO A 334 -29.94 -13.95 -24.83
C PRO A 334 -30.60 -12.68 -25.35
#